data_d986df43e82b63db83f8b3564d7bf842
#
_entry.id   d986df43e82b63db83f8b3564d7bf842
#
_cell.length_a   1.000
_cell.length_b   1.000
_cell.length_c   1.000
_cell.angle_alpha   90.00
_cell.angle_beta   90.00
_cell.angle_gamma   90.00
#
_symmetry.space_group_name_H-M   'P 1'
#
loop_
_entity.id
_entity.type
_entity.pdbx_description
1 polymer ?
#
loop_
_entity_poly.entity_id
_entity_poly.type
_entity_poly.pdbx_seq_one_letter_code
_entity_poly.pdbx_strand_id
1 'polypeptide(L)'
;MKKKLLTAALCLAVSFALSACGGNGADGTTAGKTDAATEGASQAAGSNTVVVAMGSGFSTLDPGYVYEKYPPLIVNACYENLFKFYSNDSAPEPCLADTYEFSEDGLTLTVKLKQDVTFASGNPMTSADVLFSINRCKNLQGNPSFICDTIEGMEAPDDYTVVFHLTQPDSAILSKLTYSSTAVLDSAVVKEHGGTDAEDASSADTAQSYLDTASAGSGMYVMTSYIPDQEVVLEKNPNYWGEATNVDKFIIKIQPDANTQMMTLSGGDIDVAMNMTDDTMSELEG
;
A
#
# COMPACT_ATOMS: atom_id res chain seq x y z
N MET A 1 17.91 54.10 -12.88
CA MET A 1 18.44 54.57 -11.59
C MET A 1 18.56 53.34 -10.71
N LYS A 2 19.73 52.81 -10.57
CA LYS A 2 20.69 52.76 -9.45
C LYS A 2 20.13 52.11 -8.18
N LYS A 3 20.59 50.80 -7.96
CA LYS A 3 21.34 50.27 -6.79
C LYS A 3 20.52 50.06 -5.47
N LYS A 4 20.62 48.93 -4.73
CA LYS A 4 21.82 48.33 -4.14
C LYS A 4 21.58 46.86 -3.66
N LEU A 5 22.57 46.03 -3.86
CA LEU A 5 22.85 44.78 -3.14
C LEU A 5 23.04 45.02 -1.64
N LEU A 6 22.68 44.02 -0.82
CA LEU A 6 23.39 43.80 0.46
C LEU A 6 23.49 42.29 0.73
N THR A 7 24.71 41.80 0.67
CA THR A 7 25.19 40.46 1.05
C THR A 7 25.52 40.51 2.55
N ALA A 8 25.13 39.52 3.33
CA ALA A 8 25.69 39.28 4.64
C ALA A 8 25.95 37.76 4.81
N ALA A 9 27.22 37.41 4.73
CA ALA A 9 27.77 36.14 5.12
C ALA A 9 28.04 36.16 6.63
N LEU A 10 27.62 35.12 7.37
CA LEU A 10 28.02 34.90 8.74
C LEU A 10 28.65 33.50 8.86
N CYS A 11 30.00 33.48 8.94
CA CYS A 11 30.79 32.32 9.31
C CYS A 11 30.75 32.14 10.84
N LEU A 12 30.40 30.95 11.32
CA LEU A 12 30.63 30.55 12.70
C LEU A 12 31.65 29.40 12.73
N ALA A 13 32.84 29.69 13.21
CA ALA A 13 33.88 28.71 13.51
C ALA A 13 33.62 28.11 14.90
N VAL A 14 33.63 26.77 14.98
CA VAL A 14 33.63 26.05 16.27
C VAL A 14 35.00 25.44 16.46
N SER A 15 35.64 25.89 17.54
CA SER A 15 37.00 25.56 17.97
C SER A 15 37.06 24.19 18.64
N PHE A 16 38.03 23.37 18.24
CA PHE A 16 38.45 22.15 18.92
C PHE A 16 39.32 22.53 20.15
N ALA A 17 38.99 22.00 21.32
CA ALA A 17 39.86 21.98 22.48
C ALA A 17 40.40 20.56 22.70
N LEU A 18 41.68 20.36 22.38
CA LEU A 18 42.47 19.23 22.87
C LEU A 18 42.96 19.49 24.29
N SER A 19 42.68 18.58 25.20
CA SER A 19 43.42 18.50 26.47
C SER A 19 44.17 17.20 26.52
N ALA A 20 45.51 17.34 26.39
CA ALA A 20 46.45 16.27 26.68
C ALA A 20 46.91 16.42 28.13
N CYS A 21 46.93 15.32 28.87
CA CYS A 21 47.83 15.21 30.03
C CYS A 21 48.26 13.74 30.19
N GLY A 22 49.56 13.53 30.20
CA GLY A 22 50.23 12.28 30.20
C GLY A 22 50.51 11.71 31.61
N GLY A 23 50.97 10.49 31.65
CA GLY A 23 51.43 9.76 32.84
C GLY A 23 51.94 8.36 32.48
N ASN A 24 53.20 8.15 32.67
CA ASN A 24 54.08 7.06 32.37
C ASN A 24 53.80 5.76 33.18
N GLY A 25 54.08 4.58 32.63
CA GLY A 25 54.25 3.37 33.43
C GLY A 25 54.19 2.04 32.59
N ALA A 26 55.27 1.35 32.56
CA ALA A 26 55.75 0.23 31.78
C ALA A 26 55.00 -1.11 31.81
N ASP A 27 55.29 -1.86 30.74
CA ASP A 27 55.44 -3.34 30.61
C ASP A 27 54.17 -4.27 30.62
N GLY A 28 54.10 -5.11 29.58
CA GLY A 28 53.28 -6.32 29.57
C GLY A 28 52.73 -6.73 28.20
N THR A 29 53.56 -7.45 27.42
CA THR A 29 53.20 -8.16 26.17
C THR A 29 52.01 -9.10 26.36
N THR A 30 50.95 -8.95 25.59
CA THR A 30 50.10 -10.09 25.18
C THR A 30 49.26 -9.68 23.95
N ALA A 31 49.36 -10.53 22.92
CA ALA A 31 48.59 -10.41 21.67
C ALA A 31 47.08 -10.52 21.94
N GLY A 32 46.35 -9.46 21.68
CA GLY A 32 44.90 -9.42 21.74
C GLY A 32 44.33 -9.36 20.32
N LYS A 33 43.51 -10.34 19.99
CA LYS A 33 42.67 -10.41 18.82
C LYS A 33 41.85 -9.13 18.67
N THR A 34 41.86 -8.58 17.46
CA THR A 34 40.91 -7.58 17.00
C THR A 34 39.58 -8.28 16.76
N ASP A 35 38.66 -8.22 17.71
CA ASP A 35 37.28 -8.50 17.46
C ASP A 35 36.68 -7.34 16.67
N ALA A 36 36.36 -7.60 15.40
CA ALA A 36 35.50 -6.75 14.61
C ALA A 36 34.11 -6.78 15.26
N ALA A 37 33.74 -5.68 15.91
CA ALA A 37 32.38 -5.50 16.37
C ALA A 37 31.46 -5.44 15.14
N THR A 38 30.80 -6.53 14.85
CA THR A 38 29.60 -6.55 14.03
C THR A 38 28.56 -5.74 14.80
N GLU A 39 28.25 -4.55 14.34
CA GLU A 39 27.07 -3.82 14.79
C GLU A 39 25.84 -4.61 14.33
N GLY A 40 25.44 -5.57 15.15
CA GLY A 40 24.13 -6.19 15.07
C GLY A 40 23.09 -5.10 15.29
N ALA A 41 22.26 -4.85 14.30
CA ALA A 41 21.07 -4.02 14.44
C ALA A 41 20.27 -4.55 15.64
N SER A 42 20.27 -3.79 16.71
CA SER A 42 19.45 -4.05 17.89
C SER A 42 17.99 -3.99 17.45
N GLN A 43 17.36 -5.14 17.26
CA GLN A 43 15.90 -5.22 17.17
C GLN A 43 15.33 -4.60 18.44
N ALA A 44 14.64 -3.48 18.27
CA ALA A 44 13.86 -2.90 19.34
C ALA A 44 12.84 -3.96 19.78
N ALA A 45 12.90 -4.37 21.04
CA ALA A 45 12.01 -5.36 21.63
C ALA A 45 10.55 -4.88 21.46
N GLY A 46 9.76 -5.58 20.64
CA GLY A 46 8.31 -5.45 20.66
C GLY A 46 7.56 -5.27 19.35
N SER A 47 8.17 -5.06 18.19
CA SER A 47 7.39 -4.95 16.95
C SER A 47 7.39 -6.27 16.18
N ASN A 48 6.20 -6.79 15.89
CA ASN A 48 5.98 -8.00 15.10
C ASN A 48 6.13 -7.62 13.62
N THR A 49 7.36 -7.61 13.10
CA THR A 49 7.69 -7.25 11.73
C THR A 49 7.86 -8.49 10.87
N VAL A 50 7.28 -8.49 9.69
CA VAL A 50 7.46 -9.52 8.66
C VAL A 50 8.16 -8.89 7.46
N VAL A 51 9.25 -9.50 7.02
CA VAL A 51 10.03 -9.08 5.86
C VAL A 51 9.75 -10.01 4.68
N VAL A 52 9.26 -9.44 3.58
CA VAL A 52 8.85 -10.18 2.37
C VAL A 52 9.77 -9.79 1.21
N ALA A 53 10.33 -10.76 0.49
CA ALA A 53 11.03 -10.48 -0.76
C ALA A 53 10.11 -10.74 -1.97
N MET A 54 9.99 -9.74 -2.83
CA MET A 54 9.18 -9.71 -4.03
C MET A 54 10.04 -9.76 -5.28
N GLY A 55 9.58 -10.48 -6.32
CA GLY A 55 10.40 -10.81 -7.51
C GLY A 55 10.51 -9.68 -8.55
N SER A 56 9.75 -8.60 -8.45
CA SER A 56 9.89 -7.43 -9.33
C SER A 56 9.35 -6.18 -8.66
N GLY A 57 9.82 -5.02 -9.12
CA GLY A 57 9.16 -3.75 -8.89
C GLY A 57 7.82 -3.66 -9.63
N PHE A 58 7.20 -2.51 -9.58
CA PHE A 58 5.92 -2.21 -10.18
C PHE A 58 5.89 -0.76 -10.71
N SER A 59 4.99 -0.49 -11.65
CA SER A 59 4.90 0.83 -12.27
C SER A 59 4.09 1.81 -11.43
N THR A 60 3.12 1.32 -10.64
CA THR A 60 2.21 2.15 -9.85
C THR A 60 1.61 1.36 -8.68
N LEU A 61 1.23 2.08 -7.63
CA LEU A 61 0.41 1.61 -6.51
C LEU A 61 -0.96 2.30 -6.45
N ASP A 62 -1.21 3.25 -7.37
CA ASP A 62 -2.54 3.85 -7.50
C ASP A 62 -3.55 2.77 -7.95
N PRO A 63 -4.56 2.46 -7.11
CA PRO A 63 -5.55 1.41 -7.44
C PRO A 63 -6.16 1.58 -8.83
N GLY A 64 -6.45 2.82 -9.26
CA GLY A 64 -7.06 3.11 -10.55
C GLY A 64 -6.23 2.70 -11.78
N TYR A 65 -4.95 2.42 -11.60
CA TYR A 65 -4.03 2.00 -12.66
C TYR A 65 -3.42 0.61 -12.45
N VAL A 66 -3.58 0.02 -11.25
CA VAL A 66 -2.97 -1.28 -10.92
C VAL A 66 -3.54 -2.40 -11.78
N TYR A 67 -2.67 -3.02 -12.59
CA TYR A 67 -2.97 -4.18 -13.44
C TYR A 67 -1.77 -5.12 -13.59
N GLU A 68 -0.93 -5.21 -12.57
CA GLU A 68 0.27 -6.03 -12.55
C GLU A 68 0.15 -7.14 -11.47
N LYS A 69 1.14 -8.05 -11.43
CA LYS A 69 1.11 -9.23 -10.54
C LYS A 69 1.21 -8.89 -9.06
N TYR A 70 2.13 -7.99 -8.68
CA TYR A 70 2.51 -7.77 -7.29
C TYR A 70 1.81 -6.59 -6.60
N PRO A 71 1.53 -5.45 -7.28
CA PRO A 71 0.85 -4.32 -6.64
C PRO A 71 -0.44 -4.67 -5.90
N PRO A 72 -1.28 -5.62 -6.39
CA PRO A 72 -2.49 -6.03 -5.67
C PRO A 72 -2.26 -6.49 -4.24
N LEU A 73 -1.08 -7.04 -3.91
CA LEU A 73 -0.75 -7.45 -2.54
C LEU A 73 -0.66 -6.25 -1.60
N ILE A 74 -0.06 -5.16 -2.07
CA ILE A 74 0.09 -3.91 -1.32
C ILE A 74 -1.25 -3.17 -1.27
N VAL A 75 -1.92 -3.06 -2.42
CA VAL A 75 -3.23 -2.41 -2.52
C VAL A 75 -4.25 -3.11 -1.60
N ASN A 76 -4.36 -4.44 -1.64
CA ASN A 76 -5.30 -5.18 -0.81
C ASN A 76 -4.96 -5.18 0.69
N ALA A 77 -3.73 -4.81 1.07
CA ALA A 77 -3.38 -4.59 2.46
C ALA A 77 -3.82 -3.19 2.95
N CYS A 78 -3.79 -2.19 2.06
CA CYS A 78 -4.07 -0.79 2.38
C CYS A 78 -5.50 -0.35 2.08
N TYR A 79 -6.20 -1.07 1.20
CA TYR A 79 -7.55 -0.74 0.73
C TYR A 79 -8.47 -1.94 0.85
N GLU A 80 -9.75 -1.69 0.86
CA GLU A 80 -10.80 -2.71 0.82
C GLU A 80 -11.78 -2.44 -0.31
N ASN A 81 -12.46 -3.51 -0.71
CA ASN A 81 -13.46 -3.50 -1.77
C ASN A 81 -14.87 -3.72 -1.20
N LEU A 82 -15.90 -3.51 -2.00
CA LEU A 82 -17.27 -3.83 -1.59
C LEU A 82 -17.43 -5.33 -1.29
N PHE A 83 -16.76 -6.17 -2.09
CA PHE A 83 -16.74 -7.63 -1.96
C PHE A 83 -15.31 -8.15 -1.94
N LYS A 84 -15.13 -9.37 -1.44
CA LYS A 84 -13.84 -10.03 -1.45
C LYS A 84 -13.98 -11.55 -1.47
N PHE A 85 -12.94 -12.25 -1.95
CA PHE A 85 -12.82 -13.70 -1.82
C PHE A 85 -12.12 -14.03 -0.50
N TYR A 86 -12.76 -14.84 0.35
CA TYR A 86 -12.16 -15.34 1.59
C TYR A 86 -11.43 -16.67 1.40
N SER A 87 -11.70 -17.37 0.30
CA SER A 87 -10.96 -18.55 -0.13
C SER A 87 -10.99 -18.67 -1.66
N ASN A 88 -10.05 -19.45 -2.23
CA ASN A 88 -9.95 -19.65 -3.68
C ASN A 88 -11.18 -20.36 -4.30
N ASP A 89 -11.96 -21.06 -3.48
CA ASP A 89 -13.11 -21.87 -3.91
C ASP A 89 -14.45 -21.21 -3.56
N SER A 90 -14.42 -20.01 -2.96
CA SER A 90 -15.63 -19.27 -2.56
C SER A 90 -16.15 -18.36 -3.68
N ALA A 91 -17.44 -18.07 -3.64
CA ALA A 91 -17.98 -16.92 -4.34
C ALA A 91 -17.54 -15.62 -3.64
N PRO A 92 -17.60 -14.43 -4.31
CA PRO A 92 -17.40 -13.17 -3.65
C PRO A 92 -18.39 -12.97 -2.50
N GLU A 93 -17.88 -12.55 -1.35
CA GLU A 93 -18.65 -12.28 -0.15
C GLU A 93 -18.57 -10.79 0.22
N PRO A 94 -19.58 -10.22 0.91
CA PRO A 94 -19.55 -8.84 1.37
C PRO A 94 -18.31 -8.54 2.23
N CYS A 95 -17.63 -7.40 1.95
CA CYS A 95 -16.52 -6.84 2.72
C CYS A 95 -16.91 -5.46 3.27
N LEU A 96 -16.84 -4.39 2.48
CA LEU A 96 -17.38 -3.08 2.83
C LEU A 96 -18.91 -3.03 2.63
N ALA A 97 -19.45 -3.89 1.77
CA ALA A 97 -20.88 -4.15 1.70
C ALA A 97 -21.35 -4.85 2.99
N ASP A 98 -22.57 -4.55 3.43
CA ASP A 98 -23.31 -5.27 4.46
C ASP A 98 -24.27 -6.27 3.81
N THR A 99 -25.12 -5.79 2.90
CA THR A 99 -26.07 -6.60 2.11
C THR A 99 -26.13 -6.11 0.69
N TYR A 100 -26.64 -6.97 -0.20
CA TYR A 100 -26.88 -6.59 -1.59
C TYR A 100 -28.09 -7.33 -2.17
N GLU A 101 -28.71 -6.75 -3.21
CA GLU A 101 -29.79 -7.37 -3.95
C GLU A 101 -29.76 -6.98 -5.42
N PHE A 102 -30.21 -7.90 -6.29
CA PHE A 102 -30.40 -7.63 -7.71
C PHE A 102 -31.89 -7.40 -8.00
N SER A 103 -32.18 -6.50 -8.95
CA SER A 103 -33.49 -6.43 -9.57
C SER A 103 -33.84 -7.72 -10.35
N GLU A 104 -35.14 -7.97 -10.59
CA GLU A 104 -35.59 -9.18 -11.30
C GLU A 104 -35.00 -9.31 -12.71
N ASP A 105 -34.76 -8.20 -13.39
CA ASP A 105 -34.16 -8.13 -14.72
C ASP A 105 -32.63 -8.20 -14.71
N GLY A 106 -32.01 -8.16 -13.52
CA GLY A 106 -30.55 -8.19 -13.35
C GLY A 106 -29.83 -6.94 -13.82
N LEU A 107 -30.54 -5.83 -14.07
CA LEU A 107 -29.98 -4.57 -14.55
C LEU A 107 -29.62 -3.60 -13.41
N THR A 108 -30.07 -3.88 -12.19
CA THR A 108 -29.79 -3.05 -11.03
C THR A 108 -29.22 -3.89 -9.91
N LEU A 109 -28.09 -3.45 -9.34
CA LEU A 109 -27.51 -4.00 -8.13
C LEU A 109 -27.56 -2.93 -7.05
N THR A 110 -28.33 -3.16 -5.99
CA THR A 110 -28.39 -2.31 -4.80
C THR A 110 -27.48 -2.88 -3.72
N VAL A 111 -26.55 -2.09 -3.22
CA VAL A 111 -25.59 -2.45 -2.16
C VAL A 111 -25.83 -1.56 -0.95
N LYS A 112 -26.04 -2.16 0.22
CA LYS A 112 -26.00 -1.47 1.51
C LYS A 112 -24.59 -1.57 2.07
N LEU A 113 -24.06 -0.46 2.56
CA LEU A 113 -22.71 -0.36 3.11
C LEU A 113 -22.71 -0.56 4.63
N LYS A 114 -21.63 -1.07 5.17
CA LYS A 114 -21.35 -1.03 6.61
C LYS A 114 -21.20 0.42 7.06
N GLN A 115 -21.70 0.74 8.26
CA GLN A 115 -21.78 2.12 8.76
C GLN A 115 -20.65 2.52 9.70
N ASP A 116 -19.83 1.58 10.12
CA ASP A 116 -18.75 1.74 11.10
C ASP A 116 -17.35 1.70 10.47
N VAL A 117 -17.27 1.80 9.15
CA VAL A 117 -16.02 1.82 8.43
C VAL A 117 -15.38 3.21 8.46
N THR A 118 -14.11 3.25 8.84
CA THR A 118 -13.27 4.45 8.80
C THR A 118 -12.05 4.22 7.92
N PHE A 119 -11.65 5.26 7.19
CA PHE A 119 -10.38 5.26 6.47
C PHE A 119 -9.18 5.48 7.42
N ALA A 120 -7.98 5.20 6.94
CA ALA A 120 -6.75 5.45 7.68
C ALA A 120 -6.60 6.93 8.12
N SER A 121 -7.17 7.86 7.37
CA SER A 121 -7.25 9.29 7.71
C SER A 121 -8.11 9.58 8.96
N GLY A 122 -9.01 8.66 9.31
CA GLY A 122 -10.07 8.84 10.31
C GLY A 122 -11.39 9.36 9.74
N ASN A 123 -11.48 9.62 8.44
CA ASN A 123 -12.74 9.98 7.79
C ASN A 123 -13.69 8.77 7.75
N PRO A 124 -15.00 8.95 7.99
CA PRO A 124 -15.98 7.89 7.81
C PRO A 124 -16.15 7.56 6.31
N MET A 125 -16.29 6.28 5.97
CA MET A 125 -16.63 5.86 4.62
C MET A 125 -18.12 6.04 4.35
N THR A 126 -18.45 6.57 3.19
CA THR A 126 -19.82 6.75 2.71
C THR A 126 -20.00 6.25 1.28
N SER A 127 -21.25 6.22 0.81
CA SER A 127 -21.59 5.93 -0.59
C SER A 127 -20.93 6.89 -1.59
N ALA A 128 -20.66 8.13 -1.19
CA ALA A 128 -19.95 9.09 -2.04
C ALA A 128 -18.52 8.64 -2.36
N ASP A 129 -17.83 7.96 -1.43
CA ASP A 129 -16.49 7.42 -1.64
C ASP A 129 -16.50 6.24 -2.61
N VAL A 130 -17.55 5.41 -2.56
CA VAL A 130 -17.74 4.31 -3.52
C VAL A 130 -17.99 4.86 -4.91
N LEU A 131 -18.90 5.84 -5.05
CA LEU A 131 -19.16 6.49 -6.35
C LEU A 131 -17.88 7.11 -6.92
N PHE A 132 -17.16 7.88 -6.10
CA PHE A 132 -15.90 8.48 -6.49
C PHE A 132 -14.91 7.43 -7.01
N SER A 133 -14.70 6.36 -6.26
CA SER A 133 -13.69 5.34 -6.56
C SER A 133 -13.98 4.60 -7.86
N ILE A 134 -15.22 4.16 -8.06
CA ILE A 134 -15.63 3.42 -9.26
C ILE A 134 -15.65 4.35 -10.49
N ASN A 135 -16.19 5.57 -10.37
CA ASN A 135 -16.15 6.54 -11.47
C ASN A 135 -14.71 6.93 -11.83
N ARG A 136 -13.86 7.15 -10.83
CA ARG A 136 -12.44 7.41 -11.06
C ARG A 136 -11.79 6.26 -11.83
N CYS A 137 -11.94 5.00 -11.40
CA CYS A 137 -11.43 3.83 -12.11
C CYS A 137 -11.89 3.80 -13.57
N LYS A 138 -13.18 4.03 -13.83
CA LYS A 138 -13.78 4.07 -15.17
C LYS A 138 -13.21 5.20 -16.02
N ASN A 139 -13.15 6.42 -15.46
CA ASN A 139 -12.86 7.66 -16.20
C ASN A 139 -11.36 7.95 -16.34
N LEU A 140 -10.49 7.34 -15.54
CA LEU A 140 -9.04 7.34 -15.75
C LEU A 140 -8.61 6.67 -17.06
N GLN A 141 -9.45 5.75 -17.59
CA GLN A 141 -9.17 5.00 -18.83
C GLN A 141 -7.81 4.25 -18.79
N GLY A 142 -7.35 3.90 -17.59
CA GLY A 142 -6.20 3.05 -17.39
C GLY A 142 -6.47 1.60 -17.80
N ASN A 143 -5.43 0.75 -17.75
CA ASN A 143 -5.57 -0.67 -18.12
C ASN A 143 -6.75 -1.39 -17.44
N PRO A 144 -7.06 -1.18 -16.14
CA PRO A 144 -8.15 -1.90 -15.47
C PRO A 144 -9.53 -1.30 -15.69
N SER A 145 -9.69 -0.18 -16.40
CA SER A 145 -10.99 0.52 -16.57
C SER A 145 -12.08 -0.36 -17.16
N PHE A 146 -11.70 -1.35 -18.01
CA PHE A 146 -12.65 -2.30 -18.62
C PHE A 146 -13.45 -3.11 -17.59
N ILE A 147 -12.98 -3.22 -16.35
CA ILE A 147 -13.69 -3.89 -15.25
C ILE A 147 -15.02 -3.19 -14.99
N CYS A 148 -15.09 -1.87 -15.23
CA CYS A 148 -16.28 -1.05 -15.04
C CYS A 148 -17.17 -0.94 -16.29
N ASP A 149 -16.85 -1.59 -17.42
CA ASP A 149 -17.55 -1.41 -18.71
C ASP A 149 -19.05 -1.71 -18.67
N THR A 150 -19.49 -2.64 -17.82
CA THR A 150 -20.89 -2.98 -17.66
C THR A 150 -21.64 -2.05 -16.71
N ILE A 151 -20.95 -1.16 -16.00
CA ILE A 151 -21.57 -0.16 -15.13
C ILE A 151 -21.94 1.06 -15.97
N GLU A 152 -23.23 1.24 -16.25
CA GLU A 152 -23.75 2.41 -16.95
C GLU A 152 -23.63 3.66 -16.09
N GLY A 153 -24.10 3.57 -14.85
CA GLY A 153 -24.07 4.65 -13.86
C GLY A 153 -24.30 4.14 -12.45
N MET A 154 -24.21 5.06 -11.50
CA MET A 154 -24.41 4.77 -10.08
C MET A 154 -25.14 5.92 -9.41
N GLU A 155 -25.92 5.59 -8.37
CA GLU A 155 -26.62 6.54 -7.52
C GLU A 155 -26.30 6.26 -6.04
N ALA A 156 -26.31 7.32 -5.23
CA ALA A 156 -26.19 7.26 -3.78
C ALA A 156 -27.43 7.93 -3.16
N PRO A 157 -28.54 7.19 -2.96
CA PRO A 157 -29.77 7.76 -2.42
C PRO A 157 -29.64 8.17 -0.94
N ASP A 158 -28.70 7.60 -0.22
CA ASP A 158 -28.30 7.94 1.14
C ASP A 158 -26.81 7.63 1.37
N ASP A 159 -26.24 8.01 2.51
CA ASP A 159 -24.84 7.86 2.85
C ASP A 159 -24.33 6.40 2.86
N TYR A 160 -25.23 5.41 2.91
CA TYR A 160 -24.87 4.00 3.05
C TYR A 160 -25.57 3.10 2.04
N THR A 161 -26.07 3.66 0.95
CA THR A 161 -26.66 2.90 -0.15
C THR A 161 -26.07 3.32 -1.47
N VAL A 162 -25.61 2.32 -2.24
CA VAL A 162 -25.15 2.50 -3.63
C VAL A 162 -26.03 1.66 -4.54
N VAL A 163 -26.52 2.28 -5.60
CA VAL A 163 -27.29 1.62 -6.65
C VAL A 163 -26.47 1.64 -7.93
N PHE A 164 -26.11 0.47 -8.43
CA PHE A 164 -25.43 0.29 -9.71
C PHE A 164 -26.47 0.02 -10.79
N HIS A 165 -26.42 0.79 -11.87
CA HIS A 165 -27.17 0.53 -13.11
C HIS A 165 -26.24 -0.13 -14.11
N LEU A 166 -26.67 -1.28 -14.65
CA LEU A 166 -25.87 -2.08 -15.57
C LEU A 166 -26.42 -1.98 -16.99
N THR A 167 -25.53 -1.93 -17.97
CA THR A 167 -25.89 -1.92 -19.41
C THR A 167 -26.52 -3.26 -19.85
N GLN A 168 -26.24 -4.32 -19.13
CA GLN A 168 -26.77 -5.68 -19.35
C GLN A 168 -26.62 -6.49 -18.05
N PRO A 169 -27.38 -7.57 -17.87
CA PRO A 169 -27.18 -8.49 -16.75
C PRO A 169 -25.75 -9.02 -16.75
N ASP A 170 -25.06 -8.87 -15.61
CA ASP A 170 -23.65 -9.23 -15.46
C ASP A 170 -23.46 -10.16 -14.26
N SER A 171 -23.36 -11.47 -14.51
CA SER A 171 -23.14 -12.47 -13.45
C SER A 171 -21.75 -12.37 -12.79
N ALA A 172 -20.81 -11.63 -13.39
CA ALA A 172 -19.47 -11.43 -12.86
C ALA A 172 -19.31 -10.12 -12.07
N ILE A 173 -20.36 -9.29 -11.96
CA ILE A 173 -20.23 -7.95 -11.34
C ILE A 173 -19.69 -8.02 -9.91
N LEU A 174 -20.12 -8.96 -9.07
CA LEU A 174 -19.59 -9.10 -7.72
C LEU A 174 -18.09 -9.43 -7.73
N SER A 175 -17.65 -10.31 -8.65
CA SER A 175 -16.21 -10.61 -8.82
C SER A 175 -15.43 -9.42 -9.35
N LYS A 176 -16.00 -8.61 -10.25
CA LYS A 176 -15.38 -7.36 -10.72
C LYS A 176 -15.19 -6.37 -9.57
N LEU A 177 -16.14 -6.30 -8.64
CA LEU A 177 -16.07 -5.44 -7.45
C LEU A 177 -15.15 -6.00 -6.33
N THR A 178 -14.41 -7.08 -6.56
CA THR A 178 -13.30 -7.54 -5.70
C THR A 178 -11.93 -7.13 -6.21
N TYR A 179 -11.86 -6.55 -7.41
CA TYR A 179 -10.58 -6.23 -8.05
C TYR A 179 -9.91 -5.02 -7.39
N SER A 180 -8.58 -5.04 -7.28
CA SER A 180 -7.82 -3.95 -6.63
C SER A 180 -8.12 -2.56 -7.22
N SER A 181 -8.45 -2.50 -8.51
CA SER A 181 -8.81 -1.25 -9.20
C SER A 181 -10.19 -0.70 -8.83
N THR A 182 -11.05 -1.51 -8.22
CA THR A 182 -12.36 -1.09 -7.68
C THR A 182 -12.34 -0.93 -6.16
N ALA A 183 -11.16 -0.85 -5.56
CA ALA A 183 -11.00 -0.56 -4.16
C ALA A 183 -11.57 0.81 -3.80
N VAL A 184 -12.15 0.92 -2.60
CA VAL A 184 -12.76 2.17 -2.14
C VAL A 184 -11.69 3.07 -1.53
N LEU A 185 -11.58 4.29 -2.06
CA LEU A 185 -10.64 5.31 -1.65
C LEU A 185 -11.35 6.38 -0.80
N ASP A 186 -10.64 6.96 0.15
CA ASP A 186 -11.03 8.21 0.81
C ASP A 186 -11.06 9.34 -0.21
N SER A 187 -12.25 9.64 -0.70
CA SER A 187 -12.45 10.62 -1.77
C SER A 187 -11.99 12.03 -1.39
N ALA A 188 -12.09 12.38 -0.10
CA ALA A 188 -11.67 13.68 0.40
C ALA A 188 -10.14 13.82 0.30
N VAL A 189 -9.40 12.81 0.78
CA VAL A 189 -7.93 12.78 0.69
C VAL A 189 -7.47 12.76 -0.76
N VAL A 190 -8.05 11.92 -1.60
CA VAL A 190 -7.64 11.82 -3.00
C VAL A 190 -7.91 13.12 -3.76
N LYS A 191 -9.04 13.79 -3.53
CA LYS A 191 -9.36 15.10 -4.11
C LYS A 191 -8.42 16.20 -3.64
N GLU A 192 -7.99 16.19 -2.38
CA GLU A 192 -6.98 17.14 -1.85
C GLU A 192 -5.65 17.01 -2.62
N HIS A 193 -5.33 15.81 -3.11
CA HIS A 193 -4.12 15.54 -3.91
C HIS A 193 -4.36 15.58 -5.43
N GLY A 194 -5.44 16.22 -5.87
CA GLY A 194 -5.73 16.46 -7.29
C GLY A 194 -6.45 15.31 -8.00
N GLY A 195 -7.02 14.36 -7.25
CA GLY A 195 -7.86 13.32 -7.82
C GLY A 195 -9.22 13.81 -8.24
N THR A 196 -9.75 13.23 -9.31
CA THR A 196 -11.08 13.52 -9.83
C THR A 196 -11.73 12.26 -10.39
N ASP A 197 -13.05 12.18 -10.25
CA ASP A 197 -13.89 11.14 -10.83
C ASP A 197 -14.73 11.62 -12.02
N ALA A 198 -14.46 12.83 -12.51
CA ALA A 198 -15.13 13.43 -13.64
C ALA A 198 -14.81 12.70 -14.97
N GLU A 199 -15.61 12.91 -16.01
CA GLU A 199 -15.44 12.26 -17.32
C GLU A 199 -14.07 12.54 -17.97
N ASP A 200 -13.42 13.64 -17.62
CA ASP A 200 -12.11 14.04 -18.11
C ASP A 200 -10.95 13.59 -17.19
N ALA A 201 -11.20 12.72 -16.21
CA ALA A 201 -10.20 12.25 -15.25
C ALA A 201 -8.91 11.71 -15.90
N SER A 202 -9.01 11.08 -17.08
CA SER A 202 -7.83 10.59 -17.83
C SER A 202 -6.79 11.69 -18.16
N SER A 203 -7.19 12.95 -18.14
CA SER A 203 -6.31 14.11 -18.39
C SER A 203 -6.23 15.09 -17.22
N ALA A 204 -7.19 15.07 -16.31
CA ALA A 204 -7.32 16.04 -15.23
C ALA A 204 -6.86 15.49 -13.86
N ASP A 205 -6.93 14.17 -13.66
CA ASP A 205 -6.49 13.54 -12.41
C ASP A 205 -4.96 13.59 -12.28
N THR A 206 -4.50 14.02 -11.12
CA THR A 206 -3.06 14.11 -10.79
C THR A 206 -2.70 13.38 -9.49
N ALA A 207 -3.65 12.63 -8.91
CA ALA A 207 -3.45 11.97 -7.62
C ALA A 207 -2.50 10.77 -7.66
N GLN A 208 -2.17 10.23 -8.85
CA GLN A 208 -1.30 9.08 -8.99
C GLN A 208 0.03 9.26 -8.22
N SER A 209 0.68 10.42 -8.33
CA SER A 209 1.96 10.68 -7.66
C SER A 209 1.87 10.61 -6.14
N TYR A 210 0.72 10.94 -5.56
CA TYR A 210 0.45 10.77 -4.14
C TYR A 210 0.17 9.29 -3.81
N LEU A 211 -0.73 8.64 -4.56
CA LEU A 211 -1.15 7.26 -4.32
C LEU A 211 -0.04 6.23 -4.58
N ASP A 212 0.97 6.58 -5.36
CA ASP A 212 2.19 5.78 -5.53
C ASP A 212 3.11 5.81 -4.29
N THR A 213 2.94 6.79 -3.40
CA THR A 213 3.82 6.99 -2.23
C THR A 213 3.09 6.95 -0.89
N ALA A 214 1.76 7.00 -0.90
CA ALA A 214 0.90 6.96 0.27
C ALA A 214 -0.39 6.20 -0.04
N SER A 215 -1.07 5.70 0.97
CA SER A 215 -2.37 5.03 0.80
C SER A 215 -3.52 5.89 1.36
N ALA A 216 -4.68 5.81 0.73
CA ALA A 216 -5.90 6.50 1.11
C ALA A 216 -7.08 5.51 1.22
N GLY A 217 -6.87 4.40 1.92
CA GLY A 217 -7.85 3.32 2.05
C GLY A 217 -8.29 3.06 3.48
N SER A 218 -9.16 2.07 3.64
CA SER A 218 -9.69 1.57 4.91
C SER A 218 -9.00 0.29 5.39
N GLY A 219 -8.01 -0.22 4.64
CA GLY A 219 -7.39 -1.50 4.88
C GLY A 219 -6.66 -1.62 6.20
N MET A 220 -6.25 -2.84 6.51
CA MET A 220 -5.60 -3.22 7.76
C MET A 220 -4.24 -2.54 7.98
N TYR A 221 -3.60 -2.09 6.88
CA TYR A 221 -2.30 -1.44 6.88
C TYR A 221 -2.34 -0.10 6.13
N VAL A 222 -1.35 0.74 6.43
CA VAL A 222 -1.09 2.01 5.76
C VAL A 222 0.31 1.95 5.18
N MET A 223 0.49 2.38 3.94
CA MET A 223 1.80 2.55 3.36
C MET A 223 2.47 3.79 3.93
N THR A 224 3.57 3.61 4.67
CA THR A 224 4.30 4.67 5.35
C THR A 224 5.60 5.05 4.66
N SER A 225 6.12 4.19 3.76
CA SER A 225 7.31 4.46 2.96
C SER A 225 7.28 3.66 1.66
N TYR A 226 7.76 4.27 0.60
CA TYR A 226 8.09 3.62 -0.66
C TYR A 226 9.38 4.16 -1.23
N ILE A 227 10.35 3.29 -1.45
CA ILE A 227 11.60 3.58 -2.15
C ILE A 227 11.58 2.74 -3.44
N PRO A 228 11.45 3.39 -4.64
CA PRO A 228 11.36 2.68 -5.91
C PRO A 228 12.46 1.64 -6.09
N ASP A 229 12.09 0.46 -6.57
CA ASP A 229 12.96 -0.70 -6.82
C ASP A 229 13.74 -1.20 -5.60
N GLN A 230 13.41 -0.75 -4.40
CA GLN A 230 14.06 -1.17 -3.14
C GLN A 230 13.08 -1.77 -2.15
N GLU A 231 12.17 -0.96 -1.59
CA GLU A 231 11.25 -1.44 -0.57
C GLU A 231 9.95 -0.62 -0.45
N VAL A 232 8.93 -1.29 0.05
CA VAL A 232 7.68 -0.70 0.56
C VAL A 232 7.54 -1.05 2.03
N VAL A 233 7.14 -0.08 2.84
CA VAL A 233 6.85 -0.29 4.27
C VAL A 233 5.37 -0.08 4.52
N LEU A 234 4.74 -1.09 5.11
CA LEU A 234 3.36 -1.05 5.56
C LEU A 234 3.33 -1.15 7.09
N GLU A 235 2.58 -0.27 7.75
CA GLU A 235 2.36 -0.30 9.20
C GLU A 235 0.87 -0.46 9.50
N LYS A 236 0.54 -1.00 10.68
CA LYS A 236 -0.86 -1.12 11.10
C LYS A 236 -1.62 0.18 10.93
N ASN A 237 -2.81 0.09 10.37
CA ASN A 237 -3.75 1.20 10.35
C ASN A 237 -4.32 1.41 11.77
N PRO A 238 -4.05 2.53 12.44
CA PRO A 238 -4.55 2.79 13.78
C PRO A 238 -6.08 2.98 13.84
N ASN A 239 -6.70 3.27 12.69
CA ASN A 239 -8.13 3.48 12.53
C ASN A 239 -8.84 2.29 11.87
N TYR A 240 -8.19 1.11 11.83
CA TYR A 240 -8.80 -0.06 11.21
C TYR A 240 -10.07 -0.48 11.95
N TRP A 241 -11.17 -0.56 11.23
CA TRP A 241 -12.51 -0.86 11.73
C TRP A 241 -12.76 -2.34 12.01
N GLY A 242 -11.93 -3.24 11.47
CA GLY A 242 -12.05 -4.69 11.62
C GLY A 242 -11.21 -5.27 12.76
N GLU A 243 -11.03 -6.58 12.76
CA GLU A 243 -10.24 -7.26 13.78
C GLU A 243 -8.74 -6.92 13.67
N ALA A 244 -8.13 -6.66 14.81
CA ALA A 244 -6.71 -6.32 14.87
C ALA A 244 -5.82 -7.50 14.44
N THR A 245 -4.81 -7.21 13.63
CA THR A 245 -3.76 -8.17 13.25
C THR A 245 -2.66 -8.26 14.30
N ASN A 246 -1.96 -9.40 14.35
CA ASN A 246 -0.80 -9.61 15.21
C ASN A 246 0.52 -9.10 14.59
N VAL A 247 0.55 -8.81 13.29
CA VAL A 247 1.72 -8.26 12.60
C VAL A 247 1.64 -6.74 12.61
N ASP A 248 2.65 -6.07 13.17
CA ASP A 248 2.66 -4.61 13.30
C ASP A 248 3.15 -3.91 12.03
N LYS A 249 4.03 -4.61 11.28
CA LYS A 249 4.75 -4.01 10.15
C LYS A 249 5.10 -5.05 9.10
N PHE A 250 4.95 -4.69 7.84
CA PHE A 250 5.55 -5.40 6.71
C PHE A 250 6.65 -4.53 6.07
N ILE A 251 7.79 -5.14 5.76
CA ILE A 251 8.83 -4.58 4.92
C ILE A 251 8.88 -5.45 3.67
N ILE A 252 8.48 -4.90 2.53
CA ILE A 252 8.43 -5.61 1.26
C ILE A 252 9.65 -5.17 0.45
N LYS A 253 10.66 -6.02 0.33
CA LYS A 253 11.90 -5.78 -0.40
C LYS A 253 11.77 -6.25 -1.85
N ILE A 254 12.26 -5.44 -2.80
CA ILE A 254 12.30 -5.81 -4.21
C ILE A 254 13.60 -6.56 -4.46
N GLN A 255 13.51 -7.88 -4.66
CA GLN A 255 14.63 -8.78 -4.89
C GLN A 255 14.31 -9.70 -6.08
N PRO A 256 14.65 -9.31 -7.33
CA PRO A 256 14.26 -10.07 -8.53
C PRO A 256 14.93 -11.44 -8.64
N ASP A 257 16.12 -11.61 -8.11
CA ASP A 257 16.91 -12.83 -8.24
C ASP A 257 16.54 -13.91 -7.22
N ALA A 258 16.18 -15.09 -7.70
CA ALA A 258 15.71 -16.20 -6.87
C ALA A 258 16.79 -16.74 -5.91
N ASN A 259 18.07 -16.78 -6.36
CA ASN A 259 19.16 -17.23 -5.50
C ASN A 259 19.43 -16.24 -4.36
N THR A 260 19.30 -14.94 -4.65
CA THR A 260 19.38 -13.90 -3.61
C THR A 260 18.28 -14.06 -2.59
N GLN A 261 17.02 -14.31 -3.03
CA GLN A 261 15.91 -14.58 -2.12
C GLN A 261 16.16 -15.83 -1.27
N MET A 262 16.66 -16.91 -1.88
CA MET A 262 17.01 -18.14 -1.17
C MET A 262 18.07 -17.88 -0.09
N MET A 263 19.17 -17.17 -0.43
CA MET A 263 20.23 -16.88 0.52
C MET A 263 19.75 -15.98 1.67
N THR A 264 18.97 -14.95 1.38
CA THR A 264 18.44 -14.03 2.41
C THR A 264 17.39 -14.71 3.30
N LEU A 265 16.60 -15.64 2.75
CA LEU A 265 15.67 -16.48 3.53
C LEU A 265 16.44 -17.43 4.45
N SER A 266 17.45 -18.14 3.94
CA SER A 266 18.29 -19.03 4.74
C SER A 266 19.09 -18.28 5.82
N GLY A 267 19.48 -17.04 5.54
CA GLY A 267 20.18 -16.16 6.48
C GLY A 267 19.28 -15.54 7.56
N GLY A 268 17.95 -15.60 7.39
CA GLY A 268 17.00 -14.96 8.28
C GLY A 268 16.85 -13.44 8.06
N ASP A 269 17.30 -12.91 6.93
CA ASP A 269 17.15 -11.49 6.56
C ASP A 269 15.76 -11.17 5.97
N ILE A 270 15.04 -12.21 5.55
CA ILE A 270 13.62 -12.15 5.13
C ILE A 270 12.87 -13.34 5.73
N ASP A 271 11.55 -13.19 5.91
CA ASP A 271 10.66 -14.22 6.43
C ASP A 271 9.90 -14.94 5.31
N VAL A 272 9.70 -14.28 4.18
CA VAL A 272 8.94 -14.80 3.03
C VAL A 272 9.67 -14.47 1.71
N ALA A 273 9.87 -15.48 0.86
CA ALA A 273 10.38 -15.35 -0.50
C ALA A 273 9.27 -15.67 -1.50
N MET A 274 8.96 -14.74 -2.42
CA MET A 274 7.85 -14.88 -3.37
C MET A 274 8.28 -15.29 -4.78
N ASN A 275 9.58 -15.37 -5.06
CA ASN A 275 10.13 -15.65 -6.39
C ASN A 275 11.16 -16.78 -6.32
N MET A 276 10.74 -17.92 -5.79
CA MET A 276 11.57 -19.13 -5.76
C MET A 276 11.34 -19.96 -7.03
N THR A 277 12.41 -20.65 -7.48
CA THR A 277 12.36 -21.68 -8.53
C THR A 277 12.39 -23.06 -7.88
N ASP A 278 12.02 -24.11 -8.65
CA ASP A 278 12.10 -25.49 -8.16
C ASP A 278 13.53 -25.85 -7.69
N ASP A 279 14.55 -25.36 -8.40
CA ASP A 279 15.96 -25.58 -8.03
C ASP A 279 16.29 -24.92 -6.69
N THR A 280 15.92 -23.64 -6.49
CA THR A 280 16.19 -22.93 -5.22
C THR A 280 15.37 -23.48 -4.05
N MET A 281 14.15 -23.98 -4.29
CA MET A 281 13.37 -24.67 -3.26
C MET A 281 14.01 -25.99 -2.86
N SER A 282 14.47 -26.79 -3.82
CA SER A 282 15.14 -28.07 -3.57
C SER A 282 16.43 -27.88 -2.79
N GLU A 283 17.17 -26.80 -3.01
CA GLU A 283 18.41 -26.46 -2.28
C GLU A 283 18.13 -26.06 -0.81
N LEU A 284 16.97 -25.46 -0.52
CA LEU A 284 16.55 -25.15 0.86
C LEU A 284 16.12 -26.38 1.68
N GLU A 285 15.62 -27.42 1.02
CA GLU A 285 15.14 -28.65 1.65
C GLU A 285 16.28 -29.66 1.97
N GLY A 286 17.44 -29.52 1.37
CA GLY A 286 18.62 -30.43 1.47
C GLY A 286 19.59 -30.02 2.52
#